data_7c25cc849a66960f9431b01ed34ddc61
#
_entry.id   7c25cc849a66960f9431b01ed34ddc61
#
_cell.length_a   1.000
_cell.length_b   1.000
_cell.length_c   1.000
_cell.angle_alpha   90.00
_cell.angle_beta   90.00
_cell.angle_gamma   90.00
#
_symmetry.space_group_name_H-M   'P 1'
#
loop_
_entity.id
_entity.type
_entity.pdbx_description
1 polymer ?
#
loop_
_entity_poly.entity_id
_entity_poly.type
_entity_poly.pdbx_seq_one_letter_code
_entity_poly.pdbx_strand_id
1 'polypeptide(L)'
;MKPTKNYPAYSPSDLIDNLKIIFNLKNDLSFSKTFGFSPAHISKLRHKKTIVSPHFLLRIHDVSQISISDLKKMMKDDRKFFS
;
A
#
# COMPACT_ATOMS: atom_id res chain seq x y z
N MET A 1 -6.73 -19.76 -15.68
CA MET A 1 -6.52 -19.21 -15.13
C MET A 1 -6.07 -18.96 -14.71
N LYS A 2 -5.99 -18.44 -14.96
CA LYS A 2 -5.67 -17.91 -14.53
C LYS A 2 -5.65 -17.21 -13.86
N PRO A 3 -5.86 -16.85 -13.66
CA PRO A 3 -5.65 -16.06 -13.09
C PRO A 3 -5.22 -15.79 -12.31
N THR A 4 -5.32 -15.63 -12.29
CA THR A 4 -4.71 -15.24 -11.71
C THR A 4 -3.96 -15.16 -10.95
N LYS A 5 -4.10 -15.46 -11.01
CA LYS A 5 -3.00 -15.38 -10.40
C LYS A 5 -2.59 -14.12 -10.01
N ASN A 6 -2.73 -13.30 -10.71
CA ASN A 6 -2.58 -12.02 -10.19
C ASN A 6 -3.91 -11.63 -9.71
N TYR A 7 -4.02 -10.91 -8.71
CA TYR A 7 -5.24 -10.51 -8.05
C TYR A 7 -5.81 -9.32 -8.81
N PRO A 8 -6.81 -9.49 -9.67
CA PRO A 8 -7.26 -8.36 -10.49
C PRO A 8 -7.74 -7.17 -9.68
N ALA A 9 -8.27 -7.41 -8.49
CA ALA A 9 -8.73 -6.33 -7.62
C ALA A 9 -7.62 -5.71 -6.78
N TYR A 10 -6.47 -6.34 -6.70
CA TYR A 10 -5.35 -5.86 -5.90
C TYR A 10 -4.83 -4.54 -6.45
N SER A 11 -4.87 -3.51 -5.62
CA SER A 11 -4.49 -2.16 -6.07
C SER A 11 -3.68 -1.42 -5.01
N PRO A 12 -2.35 -1.48 -5.09
CA PRO A 12 -1.52 -0.66 -4.21
C PRO A 12 -1.78 0.83 -4.36
N SER A 13 -2.19 1.27 -5.54
CA SER A 13 -2.55 2.67 -5.76
C SER A 13 -3.71 3.10 -4.89
N ASP A 14 -4.71 2.23 -4.71
CA ASP A 14 -5.84 2.55 -3.84
C ASP A 14 -5.40 2.75 -2.40
N LEU A 15 -4.48 1.93 -1.92
CA LEU A 15 -3.92 2.09 -0.58
C LEU A 15 -3.25 3.47 -0.44
N ILE A 16 -2.39 3.80 -1.40
CA ILE A 16 -1.66 5.06 -1.36
C ILE A 16 -2.64 6.23 -1.43
N ASP A 17 -3.61 6.18 -2.33
CA ASP A 17 -4.57 7.26 -2.51
C ASP A 17 -5.46 7.45 -1.28
N ASN A 18 -5.93 6.35 -0.67
CA ASN A 18 -6.73 6.43 0.54
C ASN A 18 -5.94 7.06 1.68
N LEU A 19 -4.68 6.67 1.85
CA LEU A 19 -3.86 7.23 2.91
C LEU A 19 -3.55 8.71 2.66
N LYS A 20 -3.38 9.10 1.40
CA LYS A 20 -3.21 10.51 1.07
C LYS A 20 -4.44 11.32 1.48
N ILE A 21 -5.62 10.78 1.28
CA ILE A 21 -6.86 11.46 1.70
C ILE A 21 -6.94 11.53 3.22
N ILE A 22 -6.71 10.42 3.89
CA ILE A 22 -6.82 10.34 5.35
C ILE A 22 -5.86 11.33 6.02
N PHE A 23 -4.63 11.42 5.53
CA PHE A 23 -3.61 12.27 6.12
C PHE A 23 -3.47 13.61 5.42
N ASN A 24 -4.36 13.91 4.48
CA ASN A 24 -4.37 15.18 3.76
C ASN A 24 -3.03 15.45 3.09
N LEU A 25 -2.49 14.43 2.42
CA LEU A 25 -1.22 14.54 1.73
C LEU A 25 -1.46 14.94 0.28
N LYS A 26 -0.65 15.85 -0.21
CA LYS A 26 -0.86 16.50 -1.48
C LYS A 26 -0.52 15.59 -2.67
N ASN A 27 0.53 14.81 -2.54
CA ASN A 27 1.05 14.00 -3.65
C ASN A 27 1.86 12.82 -3.11
N ASP A 28 2.39 12.02 -4.05
CA ASP A 28 3.16 10.84 -3.69
C ASP A 28 4.47 11.18 -2.99
N LEU A 29 5.06 12.32 -3.32
CA LEU A 29 6.27 12.75 -2.64
C LEU A 29 5.99 13.01 -1.16
N SER A 30 4.89 13.68 -0.86
CA SER A 30 4.48 13.90 0.53
C SER A 30 4.21 12.57 1.23
N PHE A 31 3.57 11.63 0.53
CA PHE A 31 3.34 10.30 1.09
C PHE A 31 4.66 9.62 1.43
N SER A 32 5.62 9.63 0.50
CA SER A 32 6.89 8.97 0.73
C SER A 32 7.63 9.56 1.92
N LYS A 33 7.60 10.88 2.07
CA LYS A 33 8.25 11.54 3.19
C LYS A 33 7.56 11.22 4.52
N THR A 34 6.23 11.21 4.52
CA THR A 34 5.47 10.94 5.74
C THR A 34 5.74 9.55 6.28
N PHE A 35 5.82 8.56 5.40
CA PHE A 35 5.97 7.17 5.81
C PHE A 35 7.40 6.65 5.68
N GLY A 36 8.33 7.48 5.18
CA GLY A 36 9.74 7.11 5.15
C GLY A 36 10.11 6.17 4.01
N PHE A 37 9.48 6.31 2.85
CA PHE A 37 9.80 5.52 1.66
C PHE A 37 10.43 6.41 0.59
N SER A 38 11.13 5.78 -0.36
CA SER A 38 11.64 6.54 -1.49
C SER A 38 10.53 6.76 -2.51
N PRO A 39 10.57 7.90 -3.23
CA PRO A 39 9.57 8.11 -4.30
C PRO A 39 9.62 7.04 -5.37
N ALA A 40 10.80 6.50 -5.67
CA ALA A 40 10.94 5.43 -6.65
C ALA A 40 10.19 4.18 -6.23
N HIS A 41 10.23 3.84 -4.93
CA HIS A 41 9.51 2.68 -4.42
C HIS A 41 8.01 2.87 -4.57
N ILE A 42 7.50 4.06 -4.26
CA ILE A 42 6.08 4.36 -4.40
C ILE A 42 5.65 4.22 -5.87
N SER A 43 6.47 4.73 -6.77
CA SER A 43 6.20 4.59 -8.20
C SER A 43 6.13 3.13 -8.63
N LYS A 44 7.06 2.30 -8.15
CA LYS A 44 7.06 0.87 -8.47
C LYS A 44 5.80 0.17 -7.96
N LEU A 45 5.34 0.55 -6.77
CA LEU A 45 4.11 -0.02 -6.24
C LEU A 45 2.90 0.37 -7.09
N ARG A 46 2.82 1.62 -7.51
CA ARG A 46 1.71 2.08 -8.34
C ARG A 46 1.65 1.36 -9.67
N HIS A 47 2.81 1.06 -10.25
CA HIS A 47 2.89 0.36 -11.54
C HIS A 47 2.94 -1.15 -11.40
N LYS A 48 2.75 -1.65 -10.19
CA LYS A 48 2.77 -3.08 -9.87
C LYS A 48 4.07 -3.77 -10.30
N LYS A 49 5.17 -3.02 -10.29
CA LYS A 49 6.49 -3.58 -10.57
C LYS A 49 7.09 -4.26 -9.35
N THR A 50 6.53 -3.99 -8.17
CA THR A 50 6.87 -4.68 -6.95
C THR A 50 5.58 -4.86 -6.16
N ILE A 51 5.59 -5.76 -5.19
CA ILE A 51 4.40 -6.00 -4.38
C ILE A 51 4.55 -5.27 -3.04
N VAL A 52 3.41 -4.99 -2.42
CA VAL A 52 3.38 -4.45 -1.07
C VAL A 52 3.82 -5.56 -0.12
N SER A 53 4.94 -5.35 0.56
CA SER A 53 5.51 -6.34 1.47
C SER A 53 4.92 -6.17 2.87
N PRO A 54 5.03 -7.20 3.72
CA PRO A 54 4.66 -7.04 5.13
C PRO A 54 5.39 -5.89 5.81
N HIS A 55 6.64 -5.68 5.46
CA HIS A 55 7.46 -4.59 6.00
C HIS A 55 6.86 -3.22 5.70
N PHE A 56 6.40 -3.06 4.46
CA PHE A 56 5.74 -1.81 4.03
C PHE A 56 4.49 -1.56 4.87
N LEU A 57 3.67 -2.60 5.03
CA LEU A 57 2.43 -2.48 5.80
C LEU A 57 2.70 -2.20 7.27
N LEU A 58 3.72 -2.84 7.84
CA LEU A 58 4.07 -2.61 9.24
C LEU A 58 4.51 -1.17 9.46
N ARG A 59 5.28 -0.61 8.53
CA ARG A 59 5.71 0.77 8.66
C ARG A 59 4.52 1.72 8.61
N ILE A 60 3.59 1.49 7.67
CA ILE A 60 2.41 2.33 7.57
C ILE A 60 1.55 2.19 8.82
N HIS A 61 1.38 0.98 9.31
CA HIS A 61 0.64 0.73 10.55
C HIS A 61 1.26 1.49 11.71
N ASP A 62 2.57 1.47 11.81
CA ASP A 62 3.29 2.10 12.90
C ASP A 62 3.07 3.61 12.93
N VAL A 63 3.08 4.24 11.77
CA VAL A 63 2.91 5.69 11.65
C VAL A 63 1.43 6.09 11.75
N SER A 64 0.57 5.34 11.08
CA SER A 64 -0.85 5.72 10.94
C SER A 64 -1.74 5.19 12.05
N GLN A 65 -1.33 4.13 12.72
CA GLN A 65 -2.13 3.40 13.71
C GLN A 65 -3.36 2.72 13.09
N ILE A 66 -3.40 2.62 11.76
CA ILE A 66 -4.43 1.87 11.06
C ILE A 66 -4.03 0.40 11.06
N SER A 67 -4.98 -0.50 11.33
CA SER A 67 -4.66 -1.92 11.42
C SER A 67 -4.20 -2.47 10.08
N ILE A 68 -3.36 -3.51 10.13
CA ILE A 68 -2.90 -4.20 8.93
C ILE A 68 -4.10 -4.70 8.12
N SER A 69 -5.11 -5.22 8.81
CA SER A 69 -6.32 -5.71 8.15
C SER A 69 -7.01 -4.62 7.34
N ASP A 70 -7.13 -3.43 7.92
CA ASP A 70 -7.76 -2.31 7.22
C ASP A 70 -6.90 -1.82 6.05
N LEU A 71 -5.59 -1.80 6.22
CA LEU A 71 -4.68 -1.42 5.13
C LEU A 71 -4.81 -2.39 3.95
N LYS A 72 -4.90 -3.68 4.25
CA LYS A 72 -5.10 -4.68 3.20
C LYS A 72 -6.43 -4.50 2.49
N LYS A 73 -7.48 -4.15 3.22
CA LYS A 73 -8.78 -3.87 2.61
C LYS A 73 -8.73 -2.68 1.67
N MET A 74 -7.96 -1.65 2.01
CA MET A 74 -7.83 -0.47 1.15
C MET A 74 -7.27 -0.81 -0.22
N MET A 75 -6.39 -1.80 -0.30
CA MET A 75 -5.80 -2.20 -1.57
C MET A 75 -6.38 -3.51 -2.11
N LYS A 76 -7.44 -3.98 -1.51
CA LYS A 76 -8.14 -5.20 -1.92
C LYS A 76 -7.22 -6.41 -1.97
N ASP A 77 -6.36 -6.53 -0.96
CA ASP A 77 -5.36 -7.60 -0.87
C ASP A 77 -5.84 -8.63 0.13
N ASP A 78 -6.08 -9.85 -0.33
CA ASP A 78 -6.52 -10.91 0.55
C ASP A 78 -5.41 -11.91 0.89
N ARG A 79 -4.16 -11.59 0.55
CA ARG A 79 -3.03 -12.42 0.94
C ARG A 79 -2.90 -12.45 2.46
N LYS A 80 -2.39 -13.55 2.97
CA LYS A 80 -2.21 -13.73 4.40
C LYS A 80 -0.72 -13.66 4.74
N PHE A 81 -0.30 -12.55 5.30
CA PHE A 81 1.09 -12.35 5.66
C PHE A 81 1.43 -12.89 7.04
N PHE A 82 0.47 -12.86 7.93
CA PHE A 82 0.71 -13.12 9.35
C PHE A 82 -0.27 -14.14 9.91
N SER A 83 -0.44 -15.20 9.20
CA SER A 83 -1.38 -16.25 9.64
C SER A 83 -0.77 -17.18 10.67
#